data_988031565b726f61eb3e8a12bf71d9de
#
_entry.id   988031565b726f61eb3e8a12bf71d9de
#
_cell.length_a   1.000
_cell.length_b   1.000
_cell.length_c   1.000
_cell.angle_alpha   90.00
_cell.angle_beta   90.00
_cell.angle_gamma   90.00
#
_symmetry.space_group_name_H-M   'P 1'
#
loop_
_entity.id
_entity.type
_entity.pdbx_description
1 polymer ?
#
loop_
_entity_poly.entity_id
_entity_poly.type
_entity_poly.pdbx_seq_one_letter_code
_entity_poly.pdbx_strand_id
1 'polypeptide(L)'
;MVEGVIPAIINESTNRNFFYTTDTLIDFAAKRISKLKNIECENNRDIFLYEDLNSELFKSSGNCLVYSVTNQKGGVAKTSISVNLAATLALLGQRVLLIDMDSQAQSSRYLNKQQFTKKSIVNVLLELMQNGNITKEFVEKYIIRNEVVNGKYIDILPSELRLSKILELCRSVSMPHTLVKKIIDTIKDSYDMVICDLPPNSGISIEMALYASDKVIFATDCDIFAKEGIEVTLEGINNFNQNTNKDLVIDTCFISKYNKNARIHNTVRDETIELLVDNGIHKDDIRTIPYNLIVPESQHESYALIGFFQKESYSAKSESVSYSSTISQAILA
;
A
#
# COMPACT_ATOMS: atom_id res chain seq x y z
N MET A 1 -15.98 -25.40 1.39
CA MET A 1 -15.99 -25.43 -0.07
C MET A 1 -15.37 -24.14 -0.56
N VAL A 2 -14.04 -24.13 -0.66
CA VAL A 2 -13.23 -23.04 -1.22
C VAL A 2 -12.40 -23.58 -2.40
N GLU A 3 -12.75 -24.79 -2.87
CA GLU A 3 -12.05 -25.49 -3.97
C GLU A 3 -12.13 -24.78 -5.33
N GLY A 4 -12.81 -23.66 -5.45
CA GLY A 4 -13.07 -23.02 -6.75
C GLY A 4 -12.33 -21.73 -7.04
N VAL A 5 -11.60 -21.15 -6.09
CA VAL A 5 -11.05 -19.79 -6.29
C VAL A 5 -9.57 -19.80 -6.68
N ILE A 6 -8.79 -20.72 -6.15
CA ILE A 6 -7.34 -20.73 -6.39
C ILE A 6 -6.87 -21.53 -7.61
N PRO A 7 -7.42 -22.70 -7.97
CA PRO A 7 -6.96 -23.46 -9.14
C PRO A 7 -7.36 -22.90 -10.51
N ALA A 8 -8.32 -21.97 -10.57
CA ALA A 8 -8.87 -21.46 -11.85
C ALA A 8 -8.02 -20.42 -12.56
N ILE A 9 -6.86 -20.07 -12.01
CA ILE A 9 -6.14 -18.85 -12.41
C ILE A 9 -4.86 -19.13 -13.18
N ILE A 10 -4.47 -20.38 -13.32
CA ILE A 10 -3.29 -20.74 -14.10
C ILE A 10 -3.69 -21.17 -15.50
N ASN A 11 -3.69 -20.26 -16.45
CA ASN A 11 -3.59 -20.61 -17.87
C ASN A 11 -2.66 -19.65 -18.62
N GLU A 12 -1.69 -20.23 -19.30
CA GLU A 12 -0.41 -19.64 -19.72
C GLU A 12 -0.45 -18.61 -20.86
N SER A 13 -1.58 -18.17 -21.36
CA SER A 13 -1.62 -17.51 -22.68
C SER A 13 -1.92 -16.03 -22.73
N THR A 14 -2.20 -15.33 -21.63
CA THR A 14 -2.63 -13.94 -21.72
C THR A 14 -1.97 -13.00 -20.72
N ASN A 15 -1.34 -12.00 -21.25
CA ASN A 15 -0.84 -10.78 -20.64
C ASN A 15 0.13 -10.93 -19.45
N ARG A 16 1.30 -11.54 -19.70
CA ARG A 16 2.41 -11.73 -18.74
C ARG A 16 2.72 -10.52 -17.87
N ASN A 17 2.51 -9.28 -18.34
CA ASN A 17 2.83 -8.07 -17.59
C ASN A 17 1.93 -7.82 -16.38
N PHE A 18 0.71 -8.33 -16.42
CA PHE A 18 -0.22 -8.21 -15.31
C PHE A 18 0.15 -9.11 -14.13
N PHE A 19 0.48 -10.37 -14.43
CA PHE A 19 0.92 -11.35 -13.44
C PHE A 19 2.08 -10.81 -12.59
N TYR A 20 3.06 -10.19 -13.23
CA TYR A 20 4.23 -9.66 -12.52
C TYR A 20 3.90 -8.58 -11.51
N THR A 21 2.87 -7.76 -11.73
CA THR A 21 2.49 -6.71 -10.77
C THR A 21 1.86 -7.30 -9.51
N THR A 22 0.90 -8.20 -9.69
CA THR A 22 0.21 -8.86 -8.57
C THR A 22 1.14 -9.82 -7.84
N ASP A 23 1.89 -10.65 -8.56
CA ASP A 23 2.89 -11.55 -7.98
C ASP A 23 3.93 -10.80 -7.15
N THR A 24 4.37 -9.63 -7.60
CA THR A 24 5.35 -8.81 -6.87
C THR A 24 4.81 -8.33 -5.53
N LEU A 25 3.55 -7.90 -5.49
CA LEU A 25 2.90 -7.47 -4.24
C LEU A 25 2.58 -8.66 -3.33
N ILE A 26 2.18 -9.78 -3.93
CA ILE A 26 1.93 -11.05 -3.23
C ILE A 26 3.22 -11.56 -2.58
N ASP A 27 4.32 -11.65 -3.32
CA ASP A 27 5.64 -12.06 -2.81
C ASP A 27 6.09 -11.17 -1.64
N PHE A 28 5.94 -9.86 -1.78
CA PHE A 28 6.26 -8.94 -0.70
C PHE A 28 5.40 -9.19 0.54
N ALA A 29 4.08 -9.28 0.37
CA ALA A 29 3.15 -9.50 1.48
C ALA A 29 3.42 -10.84 2.18
N ALA A 30 3.61 -11.90 1.42
CA ALA A 30 3.92 -13.24 1.94
C ALA A 30 5.23 -13.27 2.73
N LYS A 31 6.30 -12.68 2.19
CA LYS A 31 7.61 -12.57 2.86
C LYS A 31 7.50 -11.80 4.19
N ARG A 32 6.64 -10.77 4.25
CA ARG A 32 6.42 -10.02 5.50
C ARG A 32 5.64 -10.82 6.52
N ILE A 33 4.59 -11.51 6.11
CA ILE A 33 3.80 -12.36 7.00
C ILE A 33 4.65 -13.51 7.54
N SER A 34 5.46 -14.16 6.71
CA SER A 34 6.34 -15.25 7.15
C SER A 34 7.38 -14.76 8.16
N LYS A 35 8.02 -13.61 7.93
CA LYS A 35 8.96 -13.00 8.89
C LYS A 35 8.30 -12.66 10.22
N LEU A 36 7.08 -12.13 10.20
CA LEU A 36 6.33 -11.77 11.42
C LEU A 36 5.97 -12.97 12.28
N LYS A 37 5.78 -14.13 11.65
CA LYS A 37 5.31 -15.36 12.32
C LYS A 37 6.39 -16.42 12.50
N ASN A 38 7.66 -16.11 12.15
CA ASN A 38 8.77 -17.07 12.18
C ASN A 38 8.47 -18.36 11.39
N ILE A 39 7.77 -18.24 10.25
CA ILE A 39 7.43 -19.36 9.39
C ILE A 39 8.51 -19.46 8.31
N GLU A 40 9.22 -20.59 8.25
CA GLU A 40 10.10 -20.92 7.15
C GLU A 40 9.26 -21.50 5.99
N CYS A 41 9.18 -20.78 4.89
CA CYS A 41 8.60 -21.26 3.64
C CYS A 41 9.69 -21.36 2.60
N GLU A 42 9.84 -22.52 1.98
CA GLU A 42 10.79 -22.73 0.88
C GLU A 42 10.44 -21.88 -0.34
N ASN A 43 9.17 -21.59 -0.53
CA ASN A 43 8.66 -20.74 -1.61
C ASN A 43 7.52 -19.85 -1.12
N ASN A 44 7.59 -18.54 -1.37
CA ASN A 44 6.56 -17.58 -0.96
C ASN A 44 5.17 -17.87 -1.59
N ARG A 45 5.12 -18.61 -2.70
CA ARG A 45 3.88 -19.06 -3.36
C ARG A 45 3.16 -20.17 -2.58
N ASP A 46 3.87 -20.95 -1.80
CA ASP A 46 3.28 -22.04 -1.01
C ASP A 46 2.33 -21.53 0.08
N ILE A 47 2.50 -20.26 0.50
CA ILE A 47 1.58 -19.60 1.43
C ILE A 47 0.16 -19.46 0.84
N PHE A 48 0.02 -19.41 -0.50
CA PHE A 48 -1.27 -19.31 -1.18
C PHE A 48 -1.90 -20.65 -1.52
N LEU A 49 -1.10 -21.72 -1.59
CA LEU A 49 -1.57 -23.07 -1.92
C LEU A 49 -2.16 -23.80 -0.71
N TYR A 50 -1.98 -23.27 0.50
CA TYR A 50 -2.60 -23.86 1.69
C TYR A 50 -4.10 -23.56 1.70
N GLU A 51 -4.89 -24.60 1.55
CA GLU A 51 -6.36 -24.60 1.53
C GLU A 51 -7.00 -24.00 2.80
N ASP A 52 -6.23 -23.78 3.84
CA ASP A 52 -6.63 -23.15 5.09
C ASP A 52 -6.07 -21.72 5.25
N LEU A 53 -6.43 -20.82 4.33
CA LEU A 53 -6.17 -19.37 4.52
C LEU A 53 -6.87 -18.80 5.79
N ASN A 54 -7.77 -19.55 6.42
CA ASN A 54 -8.32 -19.30 7.75
C ASN A 54 -7.51 -19.95 8.88
N SER A 55 -6.38 -20.59 8.55
CA SER A 55 -5.58 -21.30 9.53
C SER A 55 -4.90 -20.33 10.51
N GLU A 56 -4.42 -20.87 11.60
CA GLU A 56 -3.66 -20.16 12.64
C GLU A 56 -2.45 -19.39 12.12
N LEU A 57 -1.96 -19.74 10.91
CA LEU A 57 -0.87 -19.09 10.20
C LEU A 57 -1.09 -17.58 9.97
N PHE A 58 -2.33 -17.16 9.77
CA PHE A 58 -2.70 -15.77 9.47
C PHE A 58 -3.38 -15.05 10.65
N LYS A 59 -3.44 -15.69 11.83
CA LYS A 59 -3.91 -15.00 13.03
C LYS A 59 -2.93 -13.89 13.40
N SER A 60 -3.48 -12.76 13.84
CA SER A 60 -2.72 -11.60 14.32
C SER A 60 -1.55 -12.00 15.21
N SER A 61 -0.37 -11.49 14.92
CA SER A 61 0.81 -11.65 15.80
C SER A 61 0.73 -10.80 17.07
N GLY A 62 -0.34 -10.01 17.22
CA GLY A 62 -0.49 -9.05 18.32
C GLY A 62 0.30 -7.75 18.15
N ASN A 63 1.22 -7.68 17.18
CA ASN A 63 1.99 -6.48 16.88
C ASN A 63 1.55 -5.87 15.56
N CYS A 64 0.97 -4.68 15.61
CA CYS A 64 0.63 -3.89 14.43
C CYS A 64 1.90 -3.26 13.86
N LEU A 65 2.17 -3.48 12.57
CA LEU A 65 3.25 -2.80 11.85
C LEU A 65 2.73 -1.62 11.05
N VAL A 66 3.44 -0.51 11.12
CA VAL A 66 3.10 0.73 10.43
C VAL A 66 4.12 1.01 9.33
N TYR A 67 3.64 1.10 8.09
CA TYR A 67 4.43 1.46 6.93
C TYR A 67 4.00 2.80 6.35
N SER A 68 4.97 3.61 5.93
CA SER A 68 4.71 4.77 5.08
C SER A 68 5.20 4.49 3.66
N VAL A 69 4.36 4.76 2.66
CA VAL A 69 4.74 4.68 1.24
C VAL A 69 5.11 6.08 0.77
N THR A 70 6.38 6.29 0.45
CA THR A 70 6.91 7.63 0.17
C THR A 70 7.79 7.71 -1.08
N ASN A 71 7.85 8.87 -1.66
CA ASN A 71 8.83 9.46 -2.56
C ASN A 71 8.42 10.92 -2.78
N GLN A 72 9.36 11.82 -2.84
CA GLN A 72 9.08 13.23 -3.12
C GLN A 72 8.64 13.49 -4.56
N LYS A 73 8.98 12.58 -5.50
CA LYS A 73 8.53 12.66 -6.89
C LYS A 73 7.03 12.30 -7.00
N GLY A 74 6.30 13.14 -7.74
CA GLY A 74 4.91 12.85 -8.10
C GLY A 74 4.81 11.77 -9.18
N GLY A 75 3.70 11.04 -9.20
CA GLY A 75 3.39 10.10 -10.28
C GLY A 75 4.15 8.76 -10.27
N VAL A 76 4.94 8.45 -9.25
CA VAL A 76 5.71 7.19 -9.13
C VAL A 76 4.90 6.01 -8.59
N ALA A 77 3.58 6.07 -8.70
CA ALA A 77 2.65 5.03 -8.30
C ALA A 77 2.50 4.79 -6.78
N LYS A 78 2.86 5.72 -5.89
CA LYS A 78 2.69 5.57 -4.42
C LYS A 78 1.30 5.07 -4.05
N THR A 79 0.26 5.80 -4.43
CA THR A 79 -1.14 5.46 -4.15
C THR A 79 -1.55 4.09 -4.71
N SER A 80 -1.12 3.77 -5.95
CA SER A 80 -1.41 2.46 -6.53
C SER A 80 -0.76 1.33 -5.74
N ILE A 81 0.47 1.52 -5.28
CA ILE A 81 1.19 0.56 -4.43
C ILE A 81 0.49 0.44 -3.08
N SER A 82 0.18 1.56 -2.42
CA SER A 82 -0.48 1.58 -1.11
C SER A 82 -1.81 0.81 -1.11
N VAL A 83 -2.68 1.12 -2.09
CA VAL A 83 -4.01 0.50 -2.19
C VAL A 83 -3.91 -0.99 -2.53
N ASN A 84 -3.08 -1.35 -3.53
CA ASN A 84 -3.01 -2.75 -3.97
C ASN A 84 -2.24 -3.63 -2.98
N LEU A 85 -1.26 -3.08 -2.26
CA LEU A 85 -0.61 -3.78 -1.15
C LEU A 85 -1.59 -4.02 0.00
N ALA A 86 -2.38 -3.01 0.38
CA ALA A 86 -3.42 -3.15 1.40
C ALA A 86 -4.44 -4.24 1.01
N ALA A 87 -4.87 -4.26 -0.27
CA ALA A 87 -5.78 -5.26 -0.80
C ALA A 87 -5.18 -6.68 -0.75
N THR A 88 -3.92 -6.81 -1.15
CA THR A 88 -3.22 -8.10 -1.12
C THR A 88 -3.07 -8.64 0.30
N LEU A 89 -2.70 -7.77 1.25
CA LEU A 89 -2.60 -8.15 2.66
C LEU A 89 -3.96 -8.56 3.26
N ALA A 90 -5.03 -7.83 2.90
CA ALA A 90 -6.39 -8.18 3.31
C ALA A 90 -6.83 -9.54 2.72
N LEU A 91 -6.46 -9.82 1.47
CA LEU A 91 -6.70 -11.13 0.86
C LEU A 91 -6.00 -12.25 1.63
N LEU A 92 -4.77 -11.99 2.09
CA LEU A 92 -3.99 -12.89 2.95
C LEU A 92 -4.50 -12.97 4.41
N GLY A 93 -5.66 -12.39 4.70
CA GLY A 93 -6.30 -12.48 6.00
C GLY A 93 -5.80 -11.48 7.05
N GLN A 94 -4.97 -10.50 6.66
CA GLN A 94 -4.55 -9.45 7.58
C GLN A 94 -5.64 -8.39 7.75
N ARG A 95 -5.78 -7.84 8.96
CA ARG A 95 -6.60 -6.67 9.25
C ARG A 95 -5.79 -5.43 8.88
N VAL A 96 -6.17 -4.76 7.82
CA VAL A 96 -5.37 -3.66 7.24
C VAL A 96 -6.13 -2.35 7.33
N LEU A 97 -5.43 -1.31 7.84
CA LEU A 97 -5.87 0.07 7.76
C LEU A 97 -5.00 0.84 6.77
N LEU A 98 -5.62 1.47 5.80
CA LEU A 98 -4.99 2.45 4.92
C LEU A 98 -5.31 3.86 5.44
N ILE A 99 -4.29 4.69 5.65
CA ILE A 99 -4.44 6.09 6.03
C ILE A 99 -4.01 6.96 4.85
N ASP A 100 -4.95 7.74 4.31
CA ASP A 100 -4.66 8.67 3.22
C ASP A 100 -4.21 10.01 3.80
N MET A 101 -2.93 10.35 3.60
CA MET A 101 -2.30 11.58 4.09
C MET A 101 -2.14 12.64 2.99
N ASP A 102 -2.65 12.38 1.77
CA ASP A 102 -2.65 13.33 0.68
C ASP A 102 -3.96 14.12 0.64
N SER A 103 -3.88 15.45 0.64
CA SER A 103 -5.04 16.32 0.48
C SER A 103 -5.76 16.13 -0.86
N GLN A 104 -5.11 15.54 -1.86
CA GLN A 104 -5.74 15.17 -3.12
C GLN A 104 -6.64 13.92 -2.99
N ALA A 105 -6.56 13.21 -1.86
CA ALA A 105 -7.41 12.08 -1.51
C ALA A 105 -7.46 10.97 -2.58
N GLN A 106 -6.31 10.64 -3.17
CA GLN A 106 -6.26 9.68 -4.27
C GLN A 106 -6.58 8.25 -3.82
N SER A 107 -6.00 7.79 -2.70
CA SER A 107 -6.32 6.48 -2.11
C SER A 107 -7.79 6.39 -1.72
N SER A 108 -8.32 7.47 -1.15
CA SER A 108 -9.73 7.58 -0.77
C SER A 108 -10.66 7.44 -1.97
N ARG A 109 -10.33 8.09 -3.08
CA ARG A 109 -11.10 8.00 -4.33
C ARG A 109 -10.94 6.65 -5.03
N TYR A 110 -9.75 6.05 -4.95
CA TYR A 110 -9.48 4.75 -5.54
C TYR A 110 -10.35 3.66 -4.92
N LEU A 111 -10.61 3.74 -3.61
CA LEU A 111 -11.43 2.73 -2.91
C LEU A 111 -12.91 3.09 -2.86
N ASN A 112 -13.30 4.36 -3.02
CA ASN A 112 -14.69 4.77 -2.83
C ASN A 112 -15.11 5.96 -3.73
N LYS A 113 -15.61 5.66 -4.94
CA LYS A 113 -16.11 6.67 -5.90
C LYS A 113 -17.27 7.52 -5.39
N GLN A 114 -18.14 6.95 -4.57
CA GLN A 114 -19.47 7.52 -4.36
C GLN A 114 -19.63 8.35 -3.09
N GLN A 115 -18.67 8.31 -2.19
CA GLN A 115 -18.87 8.94 -0.89
C GLN A 115 -17.67 9.73 -0.44
N PHE A 116 -17.53 10.97 -0.94
CA PHE A 116 -16.96 12.00 -0.08
C PHE A 116 -17.90 12.22 1.10
N THR A 117 -17.90 11.25 2.01
CA THR A 117 -18.62 11.41 3.27
C THR A 117 -17.90 12.49 4.07
N LYS A 118 -18.61 13.11 5.01
CA LYS A 118 -18.03 14.00 6.02
C LYS A 118 -17.02 13.28 6.94
N LYS A 119 -16.60 12.08 6.56
CA LYS A 119 -15.65 11.22 7.29
C LYS A 119 -14.26 11.39 6.72
N SER A 120 -13.34 11.92 7.50
CA SER A 120 -11.95 12.03 7.09
C SER A 120 -11.01 12.16 8.28
N ILE A 121 -9.71 11.96 8.05
CA ILE A 121 -8.65 12.21 9.01
C ILE A 121 -8.69 13.65 9.56
N VAL A 122 -9.21 14.60 8.79
CA VAL A 122 -9.39 15.99 9.21
C VAL A 122 -10.20 16.09 10.50
N ASN A 123 -11.29 15.32 10.61
CA ASN A 123 -12.14 15.33 11.81
C ASN A 123 -11.37 14.80 13.03
N VAL A 124 -10.56 13.76 12.82
CA VAL A 124 -9.76 13.15 13.90
C VAL A 124 -8.63 14.09 14.36
N LEU A 125 -7.94 14.74 13.40
CA LEU A 125 -6.92 15.73 13.72
C LEU A 125 -7.49 16.95 14.47
N LEU A 126 -8.64 17.47 14.05
CA LEU A 126 -9.30 18.58 14.73
C LEU A 126 -9.65 18.23 16.17
N GLU A 127 -10.25 17.08 16.41
CA GLU A 127 -10.58 16.60 17.75
C GLU A 127 -9.33 16.47 18.62
N LEU A 128 -8.28 15.86 18.06
CA LEU A 128 -7.01 15.67 18.78
C LEU A 128 -6.34 17.02 19.12
N MET A 129 -6.43 18.01 18.24
CA MET A 129 -5.89 19.36 18.47
C MET A 129 -6.68 20.11 19.52
N GLN A 130 -8.01 19.94 19.57
CA GLN A 130 -8.89 20.63 20.51
C GLN A 130 -8.82 20.02 21.91
N ASN A 131 -8.83 18.69 22.01
CA ASN A 131 -9.00 17.99 23.28
C ASN A 131 -7.71 17.30 23.78
N GLY A 132 -6.65 17.26 22.94
CA GLY A 132 -5.36 16.63 23.27
C GLY A 132 -5.37 15.11 23.26
N ASN A 133 -6.55 14.47 23.39
CA ASN A 133 -6.75 13.02 23.40
C ASN A 133 -7.96 12.65 22.55
N ILE A 134 -7.95 11.42 22.05
CA ILE A 134 -9.04 10.81 21.29
C ILE A 134 -9.29 9.38 21.78
N THR A 135 -10.51 8.89 21.61
CA THR A 135 -10.85 7.50 21.92
C THR A 135 -10.91 6.66 20.66
N LYS A 136 -10.79 5.35 20.82
CA LYS A 136 -10.91 4.36 19.74
C LYS A 136 -12.25 4.51 19.01
N GLU A 137 -13.34 4.57 19.76
CA GLU A 137 -14.69 4.72 19.23
C GLU A 137 -14.86 6.01 18.41
N PHE A 138 -14.14 7.08 18.80
CA PHE A 138 -14.15 8.33 18.06
C PHE A 138 -13.46 8.16 16.70
N VAL A 139 -12.26 7.57 16.66
CA VAL A 139 -11.52 7.34 15.42
C VAL A 139 -12.29 6.41 14.48
N GLU A 140 -12.84 5.30 15.01
CA GLU A 140 -13.59 4.30 14.24
C GLU A 140 -14.82 4.88 13.51
N LYS A 141 -15.43 5.96 14.02
CA LYS A 141 -16.52 6.67 13.31
C LYS A 141 -16.10 7.22 11.94
N TYR A 142 -14.82 7.52 11.76
CA TYR A 142 -14.28 8.12 10.54
C TYR A 142 -13.59 7.10 9.63
N ILE A 143 -13.46 5.86 10.06
CA ILE A 143 -12.97 4.76 9.25
C ILE A 143 -14.09 4.24 8.36
N ILE A 144 -13.77 3.94 7.11
CA ILE A 144 -14.67 3.36 6.12
C ILE A 144 -14.16 1.97 5.78
N ARG A 145 -15.03 0.98 5.88
CA ARG A 145 -14.74 -0.39 5.48
C ARG A 145 -15.09 -0.61 4.02
N ASN A 146 -14.13 -1.09 3.23
CA ASN A 146 -14.32 -1.37 1.82
C ASN A 146 -14.07 -2.85 1.57
N GLU A 147 -15.03 -3.50 0.95
CA GLU A 147 -14.86 -4.88 0.51
C GLU A 147 -13.94 -4.92 -0.71
N VAL A 148 -12.92 -5.76 -0.64
CA VAL A 148 -11.99 -6.02 -1.75
C VAL A 148 -12.51 -7.18 -2.57
N VAL A 149 -12.79 -8.31 -1.90
CA VAL A 149 -13.16 -9.58 -2.51
C VAL A 149 -13.78 -10.49 -1.44
N ASN A 150 -14.94 -11.08 -1.74
CA ASN A 150 -15.52 -12.23 -1.01
C ASN A 150 -15.36 -12.18 0.52
N GLY A 151 -15.80 -11.10 1.15
CA GLY A 151 -15.73 -10.94 2.61
C GLY A 151 -14.35 -10.53 3.15
N LYS A 152 -13.41 -10.17 2.29
CA LYS A 152 -12.13 -9.54 2.66
C LYS A 152 -12.21 -8.03 2.53
N TYR A 153 -11.73 -7.31 3.52
CA TYR A 153 -11.95 -5.87 3.65
C TYR A 153 -10.65 -5.12 3.87
N ILE A 154 -10.58 -3.90 3.32
CA ILE A 154 -9.64 -2.85 3.71
C ILE A 154 -10.43 -1.81 4.47
N ASP A 155 -9.96 -1.44 5.65
CA ASP A 155 -10.41 -0.25 6.34
C ASP A 155 -9.58 0.95 5.87
N ILE A 156 -10.22 2.08 5.60
CA ILE A 156 -9.54 3.33 5.23
C ILE A 156 -9.94 4.46 6.16
N LEU A 157 -8.95 5.21 6.64
CA LEU A 157 -9.14 6.54 7.20
C LEU A 157 -8.91 7.56 6.07
N PRO A 158 -9.99 8.09 5.46
CA PRO A 158 -9.88 8.82 4.22
C PRO A 158 -9.38 10.25 4.41
N SER A 159 -8.88 10.84 3.34
CA SER A 159 -8.49 12.24 3.24
C SER A 159 -9.58 13.08 2.55
N GLU A 160 -9.37 14.39 2.56
CA GLU A 160 -10.16 15.38 1.84
C GLU A 160 -9.35 16.66 1.56
N LEU A 161 -9.82 17.50 0.65
CA LEU A 161 -9.13 18.74 0.26
C LEU A 161 -8.80 19.68 1.43
N ARG A 162 -9.66 19.70 2.48
CA ARG A 162 -9.43 20.53 3.68
C ARG A 162 -8.19 20.11 4.48
N LEU A 163 -7.66 18.88 4.23
CA LEU A 163 -6.49 18.41 4.95
C LEU A 163 -5.31 19.36 4.83
N SER A 164 -5.08 19.97 3.67
CA SER A 164 -3.99 20.95 3.48
C SER A 164 -4.05 22.11 4.49
N LYS A 165 -5.24 22.66 4.71
CA LYS A 165 -5.45 23.75 5.68
C LYS A 165 -5.28 23.27 7.13
N ILE A 166 -5.75 22.08 7.44
CA ILE A 166 -5.63 21.50 8.79
C ILE A 166 -4.17 21.19 9.11
N LEU A 167 -3.39 20.69 8.16
CA LEU A 167 -1.97 20.44 8.32
C LEU A 167 -1.19 21.74 8.65
N GLU A 168 -1.56 22.87 8.06
CA GLU A 168 -0.97 24.17 8.44
C GLU A 168 -1.32 24.54 9.89
N LEU A 169 -2.56 24.30 10.32
CA LEU A 169 -2.95 24.52 11.72
C LEU A 169 -2.21 23.56 12.67
N CYS A 170 -1.98 22.33 12.27
CA CYS A 170 -1.22 21.36 13.07
C CYS A 170 0.19 21.86 13.41
N ARG A 171 0.82 22.71 12.57
CA ARG A 171 2.15 23.28 12.84
C ARG A 171 2.20 24.13 14.11
N SER A 172 1.08 24.68 14.55
CA SER A 172 0.97 25.48 15.77
C SER A 172 0.85 24.66 17.06
N VAL A 173 0.64 23.34 16.91
CA VAL A 173 0.54 22.43 18.07
C VAL A 173 1.94 22.04 18.55
N SER A 174 2.08 21.86 19.86
CA SER A 174 3.32 21.31 20.40
C SER A 174 3.52 19.87 19.89
N MET A 175 4.70 19.56 19.34
CA MET A 175 5.06 18.26 18.78
C MET A 175 4.09 17.75 17.70
N PRO A 176 3.88 18.50 16.63
CA PRO A 176 2.86 18.18 15.62
C PRO A 176 3.11 16.84 14.92
N HIS A 177 4.38 16.42 14.77
CA HIS A 177 4.75 15.14 14.19
C HIS A 177 4.18 13.93 14.95
N THR A 178 3.78 14.07 16.22
CA THR A 178 3.24 12.97 17.03
C THR A 178 1.75 12.70 16.78
N LEU A 179 1.02 13.58 16.09
CA LEU A 179 -0.43 13.49 15.97
C LEU A 179 -0.92 12.20 15.29
N VAL A 180 -0.31 11.82 14.16
CA VAL A 180 -0.68 10.58 13.46
C VAL A 180 -0.33 9.35 14.30
N LYS A 181 0.82 9.38 14.99
CA LYS A 181 1.18 8.30 15.91
C LYS A 181 0.14 8.13 17.03
N LYS A 182 -0.36 9.20 17.62
CA LYS A 182 -1.43 9.14 18.64
C LYS A 182 -2.71 8.53 18.08
N ILE A 183 -3.09 8.87 16.83
CA ILE A 183 -4.24 8.25 16.15
C ILE A 183 -4.03 6.75 16.02
N ILE A 184 -2.88 6.33 15.48
CA ILE A 184 -2.56 4.90 15.26
C ILE A 184 -2.50 4.15 16.59
N ASP A 185 -1.82 4.69 17.61
CA ASP A 185 -1.69 4.06 18.93
C ASP A 185 -3.06 3.80 19.59
N THR A 186 -4.07 4.62 19.27
CA THR A 186 -5.43 4.48 19.79
C THR A 186 -6.17 3.28 19.18
N ILE A 187 -5.84 2.88 17.94
CA ILE A 187 -6.60 1.87 17.18
C ILE A 187 -5.77 0.67 16.75
N LYS A 188 -4.45 0.64 16.99
CA LYS A 188 -3.51 -0.38 16.49
C LYS A 188 -3.89 -1.81 16.88
N ASP A 189 -4.54 -2.03 18.03
CA ASP A 189 -4.97 -3.36 18.47
C ASP A 189 -6.04 -3.98 17.54
N SER A 190 -6.69 -3.15 16.71
CA SER A 190 -7.68 -3.60 15.74
C SER A 190 -7.06 -4.06 14.42
N TYR A 191 -5.77 -3.77 14.19
CA TYR A 191 -5.10 -3.99 12.90
C TYR A 191 -3.80 -4.76 13.06
N ASP A 192 -3.46 -5.52 12.03
CA ASP A 192 -2.17 -6.21 11.90
C ASP A 192 -1.18 -5.35 11.14
N MET A 193 -1.70 -4.49 10.26
CA MET A 193 -0.89 -3.56 9.47
C MET A 193 -1.60 -2.24 9.21
N VAL A 194 -0.84 -1.15 9.31
CA VAL A 194 -1.25 0.19 8.89
C VAL A 194 -0.36 0.65 7.75
N ILE A 195 -0.95 1.16 6.68
CA ILE A 195 -0.24 1.74 5.54
C ILE A 195 -0.62 3.21 5.42
N CYS A 196 0.36 4.10 5.47
CA CYS A 196 0.16 5.52 5.23
C CYS A 196 0.54 5.85 3.78
N ASP A 197 -0.41 6.31 2.98
CA ASP A 197 -0.19 6.81 1.63
C ASP A 197 0.15 8.30 1.67
N LEU A 198 1.35 8.67 1.23
CA LEU A 198 1.91 10.00 1.42
C LEU A 198 1.87 10.85 0.15
N PRO A 199 1.67 12.18 0.28
CA PRO A 199 1.77 13.11 -0.84
C PRO A 199 3.20 13.15 -1.42
N PRO A 200 3.36 13.70 -2.64
CA PRO A 200 4.69 13.79 -3.27
C PRO A 200 5.59 14.90 -2.70
N ASN A 201 5.04 15.83 -1.93
CA ASN A 201 5.79 16.98 -1.46
C ASN A 201 6.25 16.78 -0.01
N SER A 202 7.40 17.36 0.34
CA SER A 202 7.83 17.48 1.74
C SER A 202 6.84 18.32 2.54
N GLY A 203 6.60 17.96 3.80
CA GLY A 203 5.73 18.72 4.67
C GLY A 203 5.33 17.96 5.92
N ILE A 204 4.57 18.63 6.76
CA ILE A 204 4.17 18.11 8.07
C ILE A 204 3.40 16.78 7.99
N SER A 205 2.65 16.51 6.93
CA SER A 205 1.96 15.23 6.72
C SER A 205 2.94 14.07 6.62
N ILE A 206 4.07 14.27 5.91
CA ILE A 206 5.13 13.26 5.79
C ILE A 206 5.81 13.07 7.13
N GLU A 207 6.18 14.15 7.83
CA GLU A 207 6.82 14.07 9.15
C GLU A 207 5.93 13.33 10.16
N MET A 208 4.62 13.60 10.18
CA MET A 208 3.64 12.92 11.04
C MET A 208 3.57 11.42 10.74
N ALA A 209 3.51 11.05 9.47
CA ALA A 209 3.40 9.66 9.07
C ALA A 209 4.72 8.90 9.30
N LEU A 210 5.87 9.48 8.93
CA LEU A 210 7.16 8.88 9.20
C LEU A 210 7.41 8.69 10.70
N TYR A 211 6.99 9.67 11.53
CA TYR A 211 7.12 9.53 12.99
C TYR A 211 6.28 8.38 13.55
N ALA A 212 5.12 8.13 12.95
CA ALA A 212 4.24 7.03 13.32
C ALA A 212 4.73 5.66 12.80
N SER A 213 5.56 5.65 11.76
CA SER A 213 5.96 4.43 11.05
C SER A 213 7.06 3.66 11.77
N ASP A 214 7.02 2.34 11.58
CA ASP A 214 8.10 1.42 11.92
C ASP A 214 9.07 1.28 10.74
N LYS A 215 8.57 1.36 9.50
CA LYS A 215 9.33 1.15 8.28
C LYS A 215 8.81 1.98 7.11
N VAL A 216 9.63 2.14 6.09
CA VAL A 216 9.30 2.85 4.85
C VAL A 216 9.27 1.91 3.67
N ILE A 217 8.26 2.06 2.83
CA ILE A 217 8.23 1.55 1.47
C ILE A 217 8.57 2.70 0.53
N PHE A 218 9.62 2.55 -0.23
CA PHE A 218 10.02 3.53 -1.22
C PHE A 218 9.42 3.18 -2.59
N ALA A 219 8.73 4.13 -3.22
CA ALA A 219 8.17 3.94 -4.56
C ALA A 219 8.89 4.85 -5.54
N THR A 220 9.42 4.29 -6.62
CA THR A 220 10.06 5.06 -7.71
C THR A 220 9.60 4.53 -9.07
N ASP A 221 10.06 5.14 -10.16
CA ASP A 221 9.78 4.70 -11.52
C ASP A 221 11.07 4.62 -12.35
N CYS A 222 10.97 4.19 -13.62
CA CYS A 222 12.11 4.10 -14.53
C CYS A 222 12.33 5.38 -15.34
N ASP A 223 12.10 6.54 -14.72
CA ASP A 223 12.38 7.84 -15.32
C ASP A 223 13.84 8.26 -15.09
N ILE A 224 14.42 9.03 -16.02
CA ILE A 224 15.82 9.49 -15.96
C ILE A 224 16.16 10.29 -14.69
N PHE A 225 15.16 10.90 -14.06
CA PHE A 225 15.31 11.65 -12.79
C PHE A 225 15.04 10.78 -11.55
N ALA A 226 14.93 9.45 -11.69
CA ALA A 226 14.67 8.56 -10.56
C ALA A 226 15.77 8.64 -9.51
N LYS A 227 17.05 8.71 -9.95
CA LYS A 227 18.22 8.79 -9.09
C LYS A 227 18.18 9.99 -8.14
N GLU A 228 17.92 11.18 -8.67
CA GLU A 228 17.80 12.40 -7.86
C GLU A 228 16.68 12.26 -6.80
N GLY A 229 15.54 11.71 -7.19
CA GLY A 229 14.43 11.47 -6.25
C GLY A 229 14.79 10.48 -5.14
N ILE A 230 15.63 9.49 -5.41
CA ILE A 230 16.13 8.53 -4.42
C ILE A 230 17.05 9.24 -3.44
N GLU A 231 18.07 9.95 -3.95
CA GLU A 231 19.07 10.65 -3.14
C GLU A 231 18.39 11.65 -2.18
N VAL A 232 17.46 12.47 -2.69
CA VAL A 232 16.72 13.44 -1.88
C VAL A 232 15.85 12.73 -0.82
N THR A 233 15.23 11.59 -1.13
CA THR A 233 14.42 10.87 -0.17
C THR A 233 15.29 10.21 0.90
N LEU A 234 16.41 9.60 0.54
CA LEU A 234 17.38 9.03 1.49
C LEU A 234 17.92 10.09 2.45
N GLU A 235 18.32 11.24 1.92
CA GLU A 235 18.76 12.37 2.73
C GLU A 235 17.64 12.84 3.66
N GLY A 236 16.42 12.95 3.15
CA GLY A 236 15.24 13.33 3.94
C GLY A 236 14.97 12.37 5.11
N ILE A 237 15.09 11.06 4.91
CA ILE A 237 14.92 10.06 5.97
C ILE A 237 16.07 10.15 6.98
N ASN A 238 17.31 10.33 6.53
CA ASN A 238 18.47 10.48 7.41
C ASN A 238 18.34 11.73 8.30
N ASN A 239 17.98 12.88 7.70
CA ASN A 239 17.71 14.12 8.44
C ASN A 239 16.55 13.96 9.44
N PHE A 240 15.49 13.27 9.03
CA PHE A 240 14.37 12.97 9.90
C PHE A 240 14.80 12.13 11.11
N ASN A 241 15.57 11.05 10.89
CA ASN A 241 16.10 10.19 11.95
C ASN A 241 16.95 10.98 12.96
N GLN A 242 17.86 11.84 12.45
CA GLN A 242 18.70 12.67 13.31
C GLN A 242 17.87 13.66 14.16
N ASN A 243 16.83 14.26 13.58
CA ASN A 243 16.02 15.26 14.27
C ASN A 243 15.01 14.65 15.26
N THR A 244 14.61 13.40 15.07
CA THR A 244 13.56 12.75 15.87
C THR A 244 14.08 11.62 16.76
N ASN A 245 15.36 11.32 16.66
CA ASN A 245 16.00 10.19 17.36
C ASN A 245 15.34 8.83 17.03
N LYS A 246 14.85 8.70 15.79
CA LYS A 246 14.29 7.47 15.21
C LYS A 246 15.35 6.72 14.40
N ASP A 247 15.12 5.44 14.21
CA ASP A 247 15.92 4.58 13.32
C ASP A 247 15.02 4.02 12.22
N LEU A 248 14.43 4.91 11.45
CA LEU A 248 13.52 4.57 10.37
C LEU A 248 14.33 4.17 9.14
N VAL A 249 14.05 2.99 8.59
CA VAL A 249 14.75 2.44 7.43
C VAL A 249 13.81 2.21 6.25
N ILE A 250 14.37 2.31 5.04
CA ILE A 250 13.68 1.83 3.85
C ILE A 250 13.76 0.30 3.85
N ASP A 251 12.63 -0.32 4.02
CA ASP A 251 12.48 -1.76 4.12
C ASP A 251 12.28 -2.43 2.76
N THR A 252 11.66 -1.73 1.83
CA THR A 252 11.38 -2.23 0.49
C THR A 252 11.31 -1.08 -0.51
N CYS A 253 11.74 -1.35 -1.73
CA CYS A 253 11.59 -0.44 -2.85
C CYS A 253 10.78 -1.07 -3.98
N PHE A 254 9.81 -0.33 -4.51
CA PHE A 254 9.09 -0.68 -5.74
C PHE A 254 9.49 0.25 -6.87
N ILE A 255 10.10 -0.32 -7.92
CA ILE A 255 10.41 0.37 -9.18
C ILE A 255 9.24 0.16 -10.14
N SER A 256 8.38 1.15 -10.27
CA SER A 256 7.12 1.07 -11.02
C SER A 256 7.28 1.46 -12.49
N LYS A 257 6.22 1.23 -13.29
CA LYS A 257 6.13 1.62 -14.71
C LYS A 257 7.25 1.08 -15.60
N TYR A 258 7.85 -0.03 -15.22
CA TYR A 258 8.92 -0.63 -15.99
C TYR A 258 8.42 -1.22 -17.31
N ASN A 259 9.08 -0.85 -18.41
CA ASN A 259 8.89 -1.45 -19.72
C ASN A 259 10.16 -2.17 -20.15
N LYS A 260 10.14 -3.50 -20.13
CA LYS A 260 11.30 -4.34 -20.48
C LYS A 260 11.83 -4.15 -21.91
N ASN A 261 10.98 -3.65 -22.82
CA ASN A 261 11.35 -3.40 -24.22
C ASN A 261 12.00 -2.02 -24.41
N ALA A 262 11.97 -1.13 -23.41
CA ALA A 262 12.59 0.17 -23.43
C ALA A 262 14.02 0.06 -22.87
N ARG A 263 15.04 0.25 -23.70
CA ARG A 263 16.45 0.21 -23.28
C ARG A 263 16.73 1.15 -22.09
N ILE A 264 16.18 2.36 -22.15
CA ILE A 264 16.38 3.34 -21.08
C ILE A 264 15.82 2.85 -19.75
N HIS A 265 14.66 2.16 -19.73
CA HIS A 265 14.10 1.61 -18.50
C HIS A 265 14.98 0.50 -17.90
N ASN A 266 15.65 -0.30 -18.73
CA ASN A 266 16.61 -1.30 -18.26
C ASN A 266 17.80 -0.62 -17.58
N THR A 267 18.39 0.39 -18.22
CA THR A 267 19.52 1.14 -17.67
C THR A 267 19.15 1.81 -16.35
N VAL A 268 18.06 2.58 -16.33
CA VAL A 268 17.61 3.30 -15.12
C VAL A 268 17.25 2.34 -13.98
N ARG A 269 16.60 1.21 -14.29
CA ARG A 269 16.31 0.19 -13.28
C ARG A 269 17.59 -0.36 -12.65
N ASP A 270 18.58 -0.70 -13.46
CA ASP A 270 19.81 -1.33 -12.98
C ASP A 270 20.63 -0.32 -12.14
N GLU A 271 20.74 0.91 -12.60
CA GLU A 271 21.35 2.01 -11.82
C GLU A 271 20.61 2.30 -10.52
N THR A 272 19.27 2.25 -10.54
CA THR A 272 18.44 2.42 -9.36
C THR A 272 18.67 1.29 -8.35
N ILE A 273 18.75 0.04 -8.82
CA ILE A 273 19.03 -1.10 -7.94
C ILE A 273 20.42 -0.95 -7.32
N GLU A 274 21.44 -0.61 -8.09
CA GLU A 274 22.80 -0.40 -7.62
C GLU A 274 22.83 0.69 -6.53
N LEU A 275 22.24 1.86 -6.81
CA LEU A 275 22.17 2.96 -5.85
C LEU A 275 21.47 2.58 -4.53
N LEU A 276 20.38 1.83 -4.61
CA LEU A 276 19.63 1.39 -3.41
C LEU A 276 20.42 0.36 -2.60
N VAL A 277 21.11 -0.56 -3.27
CA VAL A 277 21.98 -1.56 -2.61
C VAL A 277 23.17 -0.88 -1.93
N ASP A 278 23.79 0.10 -2.57
CA ASP A 278 24.90 0.89 -2.00
C ASP A 278 24.47 1.68 -0.76
N ASN A 279 23.17 1.99 -0.66
CA ASN A 279 22.55 2.63 0.51
C ASN A 279 21.94 1.63 1.52
N GLY A 280 22.33 0.35 1.44
CA GLY A 280 22.01 -0.65 2.45
C GLY A 280 20.67 -1.37 2.28
N ILE A 281 19.95 -1.16 1.16
CA ILE A 281 18.71 -1.90 0.89
C ILE A 281 19.07 -3.24 0.26
N HIS A 282 18.57 -4.33 0.85
CA HIS A 282 18.88 -5.65 0.33
C HIS A 282 18.25 -5.84 -1.06
N LYS A 283 19.01 -6.41 -2.00
CA LYS A 283 18.57 -6.58 -3.39
C LYS A 283 17.23 -7.32 -3.50
N ASP A 284 17.00 -8.31 -2.64
CA ASP A 284 15.74 -9.05 -2.61
C ASP A 284 14.54 -8.26 -2.08
N ASP A 285 14.76 -7.08 -1.53
CA ASP A 285 13.71 -6.17 -1.09
C ASP A 285 13.43 -5.06 -2.13
N ILE A 286 14.09 -5.12 -3.30
CA ILE A 286 13.83 -4.24 -4.44
C ILE A 286 13.00 -5.00 -5.47
N ARG A 287 11.82 -4.48 -5.77
CA ARG A 287 10.83 -5.10 -6.66
C ARG A 287 10.54 -4.22 -7.86
N THR A 288 10.52 -4.82 -9.05
CA THR A 288 10.17 -4.12 -10.29
C THR A 288 8.73 -4.43 -10.68
N ILE A 289 7.93 -3.39 -10.88
CA ILE A 289 6.52 -3.49 -11.29
C ILE A 289 6.39 -3.03 -12.75
N PRO A 290 6.00 -3.93 -13.69
CA PRO A 290 5.81 -3.57 -15.07
C PRO A 290 4.70 -2.52 -15.27
N TYR A 291 4.86 -1.69 -16.29
CA TYR A 291 3.79 -0.81 -16.74
C TYR A 291 2.60 -1.63 -17.28
N ASN A 292 1.42 -1.35 -16.78
CA ASN A 292 0.20 -2.00 -17.26
C ASN A 292 -0.98 -1.03 -17.21
N LEU A 293 -1.74 -0.94 -18.31
CA LEU A 293 -2.92 -0.07 -18.43
C LEU A 293 -4.07 -0.46 -17.51
N ILE A 294 -4.07 -1.70 -17.03
CA ILE A 294 -5.12 -2.19 -16.13
C ILE A 294 -5.13 -1.46 -14.77
N VAL A 295 -3.98 -0.92 -14.35
CA VAL A 295 -3.90 -0.15 -13.10
C VAL A 295 -4.75 1.13 -13.17
N PRO A 296 -4.60 2.02 -14.17
CA PRO A 296 -5.50 3.17 -14.32
C PRO A 296 -6.96 2.77 -14.59
N GLU A 297 -7.24 1.65 -15.28
CA GLU A 297 -8.59 1.14 -15.46
C GLU A 297 -9.23 0.74 -14.12
N SER A 298 -8.53 -0.01 -13.28
CA SER A 298 -9.01 -0.37 -11.95
C SER A 298 -9.24 0.85 -11.05
N GLN A 299 -8.38 1.86 -11.16
CA GLN A 299 -8.55 3.15 -10.47
C GLN A 299 -9.80 3.88 -10.94
N HIS A 300 -10.03 3.92 -12.25
CA HIS A 300 -11.22 4.52 -12.83
C HIS A 300 -12.50 3.85 -12.31
N GLU A 301 -12.49 2.54 -12.16
CA GLU A 301 -13.62 1.76 -11.63
C GLU A 301 -13.70 1.75 -10.10
N SER A 302 -12.69 2.32 -9.39
CA SER A 302 -12.61 2.36 -7.92
C SER A 302 -12.55 0.98 -7.25
N TYR A 303 -11.76 0.10 -7.82
CA TYR A 303 -11.44 -1.20 -7.25
C TYR A 303 -9.92 -1.37 -7.15
N ALA A 304 -9.43 -1.95 -6.06
CA ALA A 304 -8.10 -2.52 -6.08
C ALA A 304 -8.01 -3.59 -7.18
N LEU A 305 -6.83 -3.79 -7.76
CA LEU A 305 -6.64 -4.72 -8.90
C LEU A 305 -7.30 -6.07 -8.67
N ILE A 306 -7.10 -6.66 -7.51
CA ILE A 306 -7.69 -7.95 -7.15
C ILE A 306 -9.21 -7.94 -7.22
N GLY A 307 -9.86 -6.90 -6.67
CA GLY A 307 -11.33 -6.74 -6.72
C GLY A 307 -11.85 -6.42 -8.12
N PHE A 308 -11.07 -5.65 -8.90
CA PHE A 308 -11.42 -5.31 -10.28
C PHE A 308 -11.56 -6.55 -11.17
N PHE A 309 -10.65 -7.50 -11.06
CA PHE A 309 -10.70 -8.73 -11.84
C PHE A 309 -11.89 -9.62 -11.49
N GLN A 310 -12.24 -9.70 -10.25
CA GLN A 310 -13.41 -10.49 -9.86
C GLN A 310 -14.71 -9.88 -10.41
N LYS A 311 -14.82 -8.55 -10.45
CA LYS A 311 -15.98 -7.88 -11.05
C LYS A 311 -16.09 -8.16 -12.53
N GLU A 312 -14.99 -8.04 -13.29
CA GLU A 312 -14.97 -8.31 -14.73
C GLU A 312 -15.32 -9.77 -15.05
N SER A 313 -14.84 -10.73 -14.27
CA SER A 313 -15.22 -12.13 -14.41
C SER A 313 -16.70 -12.39 -14.14
N TYR A 314 -17.35 -11.54 -13.34
CA TYR A 314 -18.79 -11.62 -13.06
C TYR A 314 -19.62 -10.99 -14.16
N SER A 315 -19.20 -9.86 -14.75
CA SER A 315 -19.92 -9.17 -15.83
C SER A 315 -19.78 -9.90 -17.18
N ALA A 316 -18.66 -10.55 -17.42
CA ALA A 316 -18.41 -11.31 -18.65
C ALA A 316 -19.24 -12.61 -18.78
N LYS A 317 -19.91 -13.05 -17.71
CA LYS A 317 -20.88 -14.15 -17.79
C LYS A 317 -22.14 -13.79 -18.61
N SER A 318 -22.33 -12.52 -18.97
CA SER A 318 -23.46 -12.09 -19.79
C SER A 318 -23.16 -11.85 -21.27
N GLU A 319 -21.88 -11.65 -21.68
CA GLU A 319 -21.57 -11.31 -23.10
C GLU A 319 -20.17 -11.70 -23.62
N SER A 320 -19.67 -12.83 -23.48
CA SER A 320 -18.54 -13.44 -24.19
C SER A 320 -17.54 -14.19 -23.32
N VAL A 321 -17.47 -15.45 -23.61
CA VAL A 321 -16.72 -16.50 -22.90
C VAL A 321 -15.20 -16.38 -23.01
N SER A 322 -14.64 -15.41 -23.76
CA SER A 322 -13.21 -15.39 -24.07
C SER A 322 -12.33 -14.48 -23.19
N TYR A 323 -12.88 -13.50 -22.51
CA TYR A 323 -12.09 -12.58 -21.69
C TYR A 323 -12.05 -12.96 -20.19
N SER A 324 -13.11 -13.56 -19.67
CA SER A 324 -13.29 -13.82 -18.25
C SER A 324 -12.52 -15.04 -17.73
N SER A 325 -12.34 -16.06 -18.55
CA SER A 325 -11.53 -17.23 -18.17
C SER A 325 -10.06 -16.88 -17.99
N THR A 326 -9.60 -15.90 -18.73
CA THR A 326 -8.19 -15.51 -18.78
C THR A 326 -7.76 -14.65 -17.58
N ILE A 327 -8.65 -13.81 -17.09
CA ILE A 327 -8.34 -12.85 -16.00
C ILE A 327 -8.50 -13.52 -14.63
N SER A 328 -9.54 -14.33 -14.43
CA SER A 328 -9.69 -15.12 -13.19
C SER A 328 -8.56 -16.13 -13.01
N GLN A 329 -8.02 -16.65 -14.11
CA GLN A 329 -6.86 -17.53 -14.13
C GLN A 329 -5.55 -16.80 -13.81
N ALA A 330 -5.51 -15.48 -13.93
CA ALA A 330 -4.32 -14.67 -13.77
C ALA A 330 -4.01 -14.19 -12.35
N ILE A 331 -4.99 -14.16 -11.45
CA ILE A 331 -4.80 -13.66 -10.07
C ILE A 331 -4.20 -14.73 -9.14
N LEU A 332 -4.30 -16.01 -9.50
CA LEU A 332 -3.96 -17.15 -8.65
C LEU A 332 -2.84 -18.04 -9.23
N ALA A 333 -2.23 -17.63 -10.32
CA ALA A 333 -1.01 -18.19 -10.86
C ALA A 333 0.16 -17.28 -10.55
#